data_ce42c0c1d545f2a20d958eb1b080b6aa
#
_entry.id   ce42c0c1d545f2a20d958eb1b080b6aa
#
_cell.length_a   1.000
_cell.length_b   1.000
_cell.length_c   1.000
_cell.angle_alpha   90.00
_cell.angle_beta   90.00
_cell.angle_gamma   90.00
#
_symmetry.space_group_name_H-M   'P 1'
#
loop_
_entity.id
_entity.type
_entity.pdbx_description
1 polymer ?
#
loop_
_entity_poly.entity_id
_entity_poly.type
_entity_poly.pdbx_seq_one_letter_code
_entity_poly.pdbx_strand_id
1 'polypeptide(L)'
;MRARRLALAFLIVAAVGAGLAARVRVSSYDPYAQVLHGRDLARQLSAYAPNTAASDVAPRSDVDLRPLEIFYSALQHLRDEYVEPIQKPQERELAYGALRLMLDSLHDPLTRFLDPEQAQLVQEARAGRFHGIGAVIAVRQTKEGGVVEERLLVVSALPDSPARKAGLLAGDVITELDGKTILPYDPLQRVEKLIKASRNGLIDREKKLPKLLEIENQRIKNGIGFQKAADMLASKGSKDFTLTIARRGVKSPLKVKVGVGETVVAPVTYSALNSSVGYVHFNLLTEAAGGKFAEAIADFKRRGLKGMVLDLRDCPGGAIESVQEIAGNLIPDKPLAILELPRGKQRTLRAGAPSKSGPWTGPVAVIVNGGTVGASEVLGAAIRDSAAARLVGDRTFGGNLQETLVPLRDGSAVSMTTGKYLTPKGADYRGEGLTPDVVVPAGSAPPGEDAQLARAVRALAAGKAKG
;
A
#
# COMPACT_ATOMS: atom_id res chain seq x y z
N MET A 1 39.38 -22.76 -1.98
CA MET A 1 38.39 -21.77 -2.46
C MET A 1 37.35 -21.35 -1.42
N ARG A 2 37.15 -21.98 -0.27
CA ARG A 2 36.18 -21.60 0.76
C ARG A 2 36.64 -20.52 1.75
N ALA A 3 37.95 -20.30 1.91
CA ALA A 3 38.52 -19.34 2.88
C ALA A 3 38.51 -17.86 2.40
N ARG A 4 38.46 -17.61 1.09
CA ARG A 4 38.48 -16.23 0.55
C ARG A 4 37.12 -15.52 0.62
N ARG A 5 35.99 -16.24 0.69
CA ARG A 5 34.64 -15.62 0.78
C ARG A 5 34.26 -15.16 2.18
N LEU A 6 34.89 -15.71 3.21
CA LEU A 6 34.69 -15.27 4.60
C LEU A 6 35.49 -13.98 4.94
N ALA A 7 36.62 -13.73 4.25
CA ALA A 7 37.41 -12.53 4.45
C ALA A 7 36.70 -11.25 3.93
N LEU A 8 35.89 -11.36 2.85
CA LEU A 8 35.23 -10.20 2.27
C LEU A 8 34.06 -9.67 3.13
N ALA A 9 33.33 -10.58 3.80
CA ALA A 9 32.24 -10.17 4.70
C ALA A 9 32.76 -9.50 5.98
N PHE A 10 33.97 -9.86 6.43
CA PHE A 10 34.59 -9.23 7.60
C PHE A 10 35.16 -7.83 7.29
N LEU A 11 35.58 -7.58 6.04
CA LEU A 11 36.15 -6.28 5.63
C LEU A 11 35.09 -5.16 5.58
N ILE A 12 33.85 -5.48 5.22
CA ILE A 12 32.74 -4.47 5.16
C ILE A 12 32.35 -4.01 6.58
N VAL A 13 32.37 -4.91 7.57
CA VAL A 13 32.06 -4.55 8.97
C VAL A 13 33.24 -3.82 9.64
N ALA A 14 34.49 -4.13 9.27
CA ALA A 14 35.68 -3.47 9.79
C ALA A 14 35.88 -2.06 9.22
N ALA A 15 35.51 -1.80 7.96
CA ALA A 15 35.65 -0.50 7.32
C ALA A 15 34.76 0.60 7.94
N VAL A 16 33.57 0.22 8.47
CA VAL A 16 32.68 1.17 9.17
C VAL A 16 33.16 1.49 10.60
N GLY A 17 33.95 0.59 11.22
CA GLY A 17 34.48 0.77 12.57
C GLY A 17 35.86 1.48 12.65
N ALA A 18 36.65 1.43 11.58
CA ALA A 18 38.02 1.92 11.55
C ALA A 18 38.18 3.38 11.00
N GLY A 19 37.13 3.97 10.47
CA GLY A 19 37.14 5.31 9.86
C GLY A 19 37.33 6.48 10.83
N LEU A 20 37.53 6.27 12.11
CA LEU A 20 37.62 7.35 13.13
C LEU A 20 38.98 7.48 13.85
N ALA A 21 40.00 6.73 13.49
CA ALA A 21 41.26 6.78 14.21
C ALA A 21 42.55 6.90 13.38
N ALA A 22 42.51 7.10 12.08
CA ALA A 22 43.67 7.38 11.25
C ALA A 22 43.65 8.83 10.79
N ARG A 23 44.37 9.71 11.51
CA ARG A 23 44.85 11.00 10.97
C ARG A 23 45.86 10.68 9.86
N VAL A 24 45.40 10.42 8.65
CA VAL A 24 46.26 10.43 7.48
C VAL A 24 46.38 11.90 7.06
N ARG A 25 47.61 12.42 7.06
CA ARG A 25 47.96 13.66 6.35
C ARG A 25 47.71 13.41 4.87
N VAL A 26 46.56 13.79 4.36
CA VAL A 26 46.32 13.88 2.94
C VAL A 26 46.95 15.16 2.44
N SER A 27 47.93 15.01 1.56
CA SER A 27 48.48 16.07 0.70
C SER A 27 47.27 16.76 0.01
N SER A 28 47.40 18.06 -0.21
CA SER A 28 46.45 19.03 -0.74
C SER A 28 45.86 18.66 -2.13
N TYR A 29 45.16 17.55 -2.21
CA TYR A 29 44.28 17.23 -3.32
C TYR A 29 42.86 17.69 -2.90
N ASP A 30 42.42 18.77 -3.53
CA ASP A 30 41.05 19.26 -3.35
C ASP A 30 40.18 18.58 -4.42
N PRO A 31 39.41 17.51 -4.07
CA PRO A 31 38.56 16.82 -5.00
C PRO A 31 37.35 17.65 -5.46
N TYR A 32 37.13 18.84 -4.84
CA TYR A 32 36.00 19.70 -5.15
C TYR A 32 36.29 20.77 -6.19
N ALA A 33 37.55 20.91 -6.63
CA ALA A 33 37.93 21.93 -7.61
C ALA A 33 37.40 21.68 -9.03
N GLN A 34 36.83 20.52 -9.32
CA GLN A 34 36.26 20.17 -10.61
C GLN A 34 34.77 19.82 -10.58
N VAL A 35 34.06 20.08 -9.48
CA VAL A 35 32.60 19.88 -9.43
C VAL A 35 31.95 20.92 -10.34
N LEU A 36 31.31 20.42 -11.40
CA LEU A 36 30.51 21.23 -12.31
C LEU A 36 29.46 22.02 -11.52
N HIS A 37 29.46 23.35 -11.69
CA HIS A 37 28.46 24.21 -11.02
C HIS A 37 27.07 23.73 -11.42
N GLY A 38 26.11 23.72 -10.50
CA GLY A 38 24.76 23.16 -10.67
C GLY A 38 24.00 23.61 -11.93
N ARG A 39 24.44 24.72 -12.58
CA ARG A 39 23.94 25.17 -13.89
C ARG A 39 24.39 24.26 -15.04
N ASP A 40 25.54 23.62 -14.95
CA ASP A 40 26.07 22.75 -16.00
C ASP A 40 25.46 21.34 -15.90
N LEU A 41 25.20 20.88 -14.68
CA LEU A 41 24.46 19.65 -14.45
C LEU A 41 23.01 19.76 -14.98
N ALA A 42 22.33 20.87 -14.73
CA ALA A 42 20.99 21.12 -15.25
C ALA A 42 20.98 21.19 -16.81
N ARG A 43 22.02 21.73 -17.46
CA ARG A 43 22.17 21.73 -18.91
C ARG A 43 22.44 20.33 -19.47
N GLN A 44 23.29 19.55 -18.84
CA GLN A 44 23.55 18.16 -19.28
C GLN A 44 22.33 17.25 -19.11
N LEU A 45 21.59 17.41 -18.02
CA LEU A 45 20.33 16.68 -17.81
C LEU A 45 19.24 17.10 -18.81
N SER A 46 19.22 18.38 -19.26
CA SER A 46 18.29 18.85 -20.29
C SER A 46 18.65 18.35 -21.71
N ALA A 47 19.92 18.08 -22.00
CA ALA A 47 20.36 17.54 -23.29
C ALA A 47 19.97 16.06 -23.50
N TYR A 48 19.66 15.33 -22.43
CA TYR A 48 19.18 13.94 -22.47
C TYR A 48 17.64 13.84 -22.57
N ALA A 49 16.91 14.93 -22.71
CA ALA A 49 15.47 14.94 -22.79
C ALA A 49 14.99 14.83 -24.26
N PRO A 50 14.33 13.73 -24.69
CA PRO A 50 13.55 13.77 -25.91
C PRO A 50 12.34 14.68 -25.71
N ASN A 51 12.05 15.50 -26.75
CA ASN A 51 10.92 16.43 -26.81
C ASN A 51 9.58 15.74 -26.59
N THR A 52 9.08 15.76 -25.35
CA THR A 52 7.68 15.55 -25.05
C THR A 52 7.25 16.66 -24.08
N ALA A 53 6.10 17.25 -24.36
CA ALA A 53 5.56 18.40 -23.66
C ALA A 53 5.68 18.24 -22.13
N ALA A 54 6.65 18.91 -21.55
CA ALA A 54 6.84 19.02 -20.11
C ALA A 54 5.75 19.97 -19.59
N SER A 55 4.96 19.49 -18.63
CA SER A 55 4.24 20.39 -17.75
C SER A 55 5.23 21.37 -17.14
N ASP A 56 4.97 22.69 -17.29
CA ASP A 56 5.75 23.79 -16.75
C ASP A 56 5.84 23.75 -15.22
N VAL A 57 6.70 22.88 -14.69
CA VAL A 57 7.19 23.02 -13.33
C VAL A 57 8.61 23.57 -13.46
N ALA A 58 8.74 24.89 -13.43
CA ALA A 58 10.01 25.56 -13.26
C ALA A 58 10.71 24.96 -12.02
N PRO A 59 12.02 24.62 -12.11
CA PRO A 59 12.75 24.13 -10.95
C PRO A 59 12.69 25.21 -9.86
N ARG A 60 12.13 24.86 -8.69
CA ARG A 60 12.12 25.78 -7.55
C ARG A 60 13.55 26.04 -7.14
N SER A 61 13.93 27.33 -7.02
CA SER A 61 15.27 27.81 -6.77
C SER A 61 15.87 27.42 -5.39
N ASP A 62 15.14 26.69 -4.58
CA ASP A 62 15.46 26.33 -3.19
C ASP A 62 15.74 24.84 -2.98
N VAL A 63 15.84 24.04 -4.03
CA VAL A 63 16.23 22.63 -3.91
C VAL A 63 17.77 22.54 -3.79
N ASP A 64 18.25 22.03 -2.66
CA ASP A 64 19.66 21.72 -2.49
C ASP A 64 20.04 20.49 -3.34
N LEU A 65 20.80 20.73 -4.41
CA LEU A 65 21.24 19.69 -5.34
C LEU A 65 22.57 19.02 -4.92
N ARG A 66 23.26 19.52 -3.88
CA ARG A 66 24.55 18.96 -3.42
C ARG A 66 24.51 17.45 -3.13
N PRO A 67 23.44 16.88 -2.53
CA PRO A 67 23.35 15.43 -2.36
C PRO A 67 23.34 14.65 -3.68
N LEU A 68 22.75 15.21 -4.74
CA LEU A 68 22.73 14.58 -6.08
C LEU A 68 24.11 14.63 -6.75
N GLU A 69 24.89 15.71 -6.53
CA GLU A 69 26.25 15.84 -7.02
C GLU A 69 27.16 14.79 -6.39
N ILE A 70 27.03 14.55 -5.07
CA ILE A 70 27.76 13.50 -4.36
C ILE A 70 27.42 12.13 -4.92
N PHE A 71 26.13 11.85 -5.12
CA PHE A 71 25.67 10.59 -5.68
C PHE A 71 26.19 10.37 -7.10
N TYR A 72 26.13 11.39 -7.95
CA TYR A 72 26.64 11.32 -9.32
C TYR A 72 28.16 11.09 -9.36
N SER A 73 28.92 11.82 -8.52
CA SER A 73 30.36 11.62 -8.40
C SER A 73 30.71 10.19 -7.97
N ALA A 74 29.98 9.63 -7.00
CA ALA A 74 30.17 8.25 -6.56
C ALA A 74 29.91 7.24 -7.68
N LEU A 75 28.85 7.44 -8.48
CA LEU A 75 28.57 6.60 -9.66
C LEU A 75 29.67 6.69 -10.73
N GLN A 76 30.23 7.89 -10.97
CA GLN A 76 31.34 8.07 -11.90
C GLN A 76 32.58 7.32 -11.45
N HIS A 77 32.98 7.45 -10.16
CA HIS A 77 34.11 6.71 -9.62
C HIS A 77 33.91 5.19 -9.70
N LEU A 78 32.69 4.71 -9.39
CA LEU A 78 32.37 3.28 -9.55
C LEU A 78 32.51 2.83 -10.99
N ARG A 79 32.04 3.60 -11.95
CA ARG A 79 32.15 3.25 -13.37
C ARG A 79 33.59 3.27 -13.86
N ASP A 80 34.37 4.26 -13.44
CA ASP A 80 35.69 4.55 -14.00
C ASP A 80 36.83 3.81 -13.27
N GLU A 81 36.65 3.49 -11.97
CA GLU A 81 37.73 2.99 -11.10
C GLU A 81 37.42 1.61 -10.48
N TYR A 82 36.16 1.10 -10.58
CA TYR A 82 35.83 -0.20 -10.00
C TYR A 82 36.54 -1.32 -10.74
N VAL A 83 37.13 -2.27 -10.00
CA VAL A 83 37.98 -3.35 -10.55
C VAL A 83 37.30 -4.22 -11.60
N GLU A 84 35.99 -4.41 -11.50
CA GLU A 84 35.18 -5.12 -12.48
C GLU A 84 34.34 -4.11 -13.25
N PRO A 85 34.43 -4.05 -14.60
CA PRO A 85 33.68 -3.07 -15.39
C PRO A 85 32.18 -3.16 -15.14
N ILE A 86 31.54 -2.07 -14.74
CA ILE A 86 30.11 -2.00 -14.52
C ILE A 86 29.40 -1.88 -15.88
N GLN A 87 28.53 -2.84 -16.18
CA GLN A 87 27.74 -2.86 -17.38
C GLN A 87 26.50 -1.94 -17.25
N LYS A 88 25.99 -1.40 -18.37
CA LYS A 88 24.80 -0.52 -18.37
C LYS A 88 23.59 -1.07 -17.58
N PRO A 89 23.23 -2.36 -17.67
CA PRO A 89 22.17 -2.91 -16.81
C PRO A 89 22.46 -2.79 -15.31
N GLN A 90 23.73 -2.96 -14.90
CA GLN A 90 24.15 -2.85 -13.51
C GLN A 90 24.13 -1.39 -13.02
N GLU A 91 24.48 -0.41 -13.88
CA GLU A 91 24.36 1.03 -13.55
C GLU A 91 22.90 1.37 -13.22
N ARG A 92 21.95 0.86 -13.99
CA ARG A 92 20.52 1.06 -13.74
C ARG A 92 20.08 0.42 -12.42
N GLU A 93 20.52 -0.80 -12.15
CA GLU A 93 20.19 -1.48 -10.88
C GLU A 93 20.77 -0.75 -9.67
N LEU A 94 21.98 -0.19 -9.78
CA LEU A 94 22.57 0.66 -8.73
C LEU A 94 21.73 1.93 -8.49
N ALA A 95 21.29 2.59 -9.56
CA ALA A 95 20.43 3.77 -9.46
C ALA A 95 19.07 3.44 -8.83
N TYR A 96 18.43 2.35 -9.26
CA TYR A 96 17.18 1.87 -8.69
C TYR A 96 17.33 1.46 -7.22
N GLY A 97 18.43 0.81 -6.87
CA GLY A 97 18.77 0.46 -5.49
C GLY A 97 18.88 1.70 -4.61
N ALA A 98 19.55 2.74 -5.10
CA ALA A 98 19.68 4.01 -4.37
C ALA A 98 18.32 4.71 -4.19
N LEU A 99 17.48 4.75 -5.23
CA LEU A 99 16.11 5.30 -5.15
C LEU A 99 15.26 4.55 -4.13
N ARG A 100 15.32 3.21 -4.13
CA ARG A 100 14.62 2.39 -3.13
C ARG A 100 15.05 2.75 -1.71
N LEU A 101 16.36 2.75 -1.44
CA LEU A 101 16.89 3.08 -0.10
C LEU A 101 16.56 4.52 0.34
N MET A 102 16.60 5.48 -0.60
CA MET A 102 16.20 6.86 -0.33
C MET A 102 14.73 6.96 0.13
N LEU A 103 13.83 6.28 -0.57
CA LEU A 103 12.40 6.31 -0.24
C LEU A 103 12.10 5.48 1.02
N ASP A 104 12.76 4.35 1.20
CA ASP A 104 12.64 3.51 2.41
C ASP A 104 13.02 4.27 3.68
N SER A 105 13.95 5.27 3.58
CA SER A 105 14.32 6.12 4.71
C SER A 105 13.19 7.01 5.24
N LEU A 106 12.13 7.20 4.48
CA LEU A 106 10.91 7.92 4.90
C LEU A 106 10.03 7.09 5.84
N HIS A 107 10.27 5.79 5.95
CA HIS A 107 9.49 4.84 6.76
C HIS A 107 7.97 4.87 6.48
N ASP A 108 7.63 5.16 5.24
CA ASP A 108 6.26 5.13 4.75
C ASP A 108 6.09 3.98 3.74
N PRO A 109 5.35 2.92 4.09
CA PRO A 109 5.22 1.72 3.24
C PRO A 109 4.50 1.98 1.91
N LEU A 110 3.81 3.11 1.76
CA LEU A 110 3.15 3.51 0.51
C LEU A 110 4.07 4.37 -0.37
N THR A 111 5.14 4.96 0.21
CA THR A 111 6.11 5.76 -0.54
C THR A 111 7.27 4.87 -0.96
N ARG A 112 7.29 4.48 -2.25
CA ARG A 112 8.23 3.51 -2.78
C ARG A 112 8.55 3.75 -4.25
N PHE A 113 9.74 3.32 -4.67
CA PHE A 113 10.12 3.24 -6.07
C PHE A 113 9.55 1.96 -6.69
N LEU A 114 9.02 2.08 -7.89
CA LEU A 114 8.53 0.99 -8.71
C LEU A 114 9.36 0.96 -10.00
N ASP A 115 10.02 -0.15 -10.28
CA ASP A 115 10.63 -0.35 -11.59
C ASP A 115 9.56 -0.46 -12.70
N PRO A 116 9.91 -0.47 -13.98
CA PRO A 116 8.93 -0.46 -15.07
C PRO A 116 7.93 -1.62 -15.01
N GLU A 117 8.38 -2.81 -14.61
CA GLU A 117 7.50 -3.97 -14.47
C GLU A 117 6.52 -3.80 -13.31
N GLN A 118 7.00 -3.36 -12.15
CA GLN A 118 6.17 -3.08 -10.98
C GLN A 118 5.17 -1.94 -11.25
N ALA A 119 5.61 -0.88 -11.95
CA ALA A 119 4.74 0.23 -12.33
C ALA A 119 3.60 -0.23 -13.25
N GLN A 120 3.90 -1.10 -14.21
CA GLN A 120 2.90 -1.71 -15.09
C GLN A 120 1.92 -2.57 -14.30
N LEU A 121 2.38 -3.42 -13.36
CA LEU A 121 1.52 -4.24 -12.51
C LEU A 121 0.55 -3.39 -11.70
N VAL A 122 0.99 -2.26 -11.17
CA VAL A 122 0.12 -1.33 -10.43
C VAL A 122 -0.94 -0.72 -11.34
N GLN A 123 -0.60 -0.36 -12.59
CA GLN A 123 -1.58 0.16 -13.56
C GLN A 123 -2.59 -0.92 -13.96
N GLU A 124 -2.14 -2.14 -14.22
CA GLU A 124 -3.01 -3.28 -14.52
C GLU A 124 -3.98 -3.57 -13.35
N ALA A 125 -3.49 -3.52 -12.11
CA ALA A 125 -4.31 -3.70 -10.91
C ALA A 125 -5.37 -2.60 -10.75
N ARG A 126 -5.04 -1.34 -11.05
CA ARG A 126 -6.02 -0.22 -11.07
C ARG A 126 -7.12 -0.43 -12.11
N ALA A 127 -6.81 -1.11 -13.20
CA ALA A 127 -7.78 -1.50 -14.24
C ALA A 127 -8.55 -2.80 -13.90
N GLY A 128 -8.30 -3.40 -12.73
CA GLY A 128 -8.97 -4.63 -12.29
C GLY A 128 -8.30 -5.93 -12.75
N ARG A 129 -7.07 -5.87 -13.27
CA ARG A 129 -6.30 -7.03 -13.70
C ARG A 129 -5.13 -7.25 -12.76
N PHE A 130 -5.14 -8.37 -12.05
CA PHE A 130 -4.15 -8.72 -11.05
C PHE A 130 -3.33 -9.93 -11.49
N HIS A 131 -2.06 -9.94 -11.10
CA HIS A 131 -1.16 -11.07 -11.26
C HIS A 131 -0.75 -11.64 -9.89
N GLY A 132 -0.06 -12.77 -9.92
CA GLY A 132 0.38 -13.42 -8.69
C GLY A 132 -0.72 -14.25 -8.05
N ILE A 133 -0.82 -14.18 -6.74
CA ILE A 133 -1.81 -14.96 -5.98
C ILE A 133 -3.24 -14.38 -6.07
N GLY A 134 -3.40 -13.17 -6.61
CA GLY A 134 -4.70 -12.51 -6.70
C GLY A 134 -5.26 -12.09 -5.33
N ALA A 135 -4.43 -11.52 -4.49
CA ALA A 135 -4.80 -10.91 -3.22
C ALA A 135 -4.25 -9.48 -3.12
N VAL A 136 -4.99 -8.61 -2.46
CA VAL A 136 -4.47 -7.31 -2.03
C VAL A 136 -3.85 -7.49 -0.65
N ILE A 137 -2.60 -7.08 -0.53
CA ILE A 137 -1.78 -7.26 0.66
C ILE A 137 -1.33 -5.88 1.13
N ALA A 138 -1.35 -5.65 2.44
CA ALA A 138 -0.86 -4.42 3.06
C ALA A 138 0.05 -4.70 4.24
N VAL A 139 0.95 -3.76 4.53
CA VAL A 139 1.73 -3.74 5.77
C VAL A 139 0.95 -2.95 6.81
N ARG A 140 0.66 -3.57 7.95
CA ARG A 140 0.06 -2.90 9.10
C ARG A 140 1.08 -2.75 10.21
N GLN A 141 1.28 -1.52 10.66
CA GLN A 141 2.06 -1.25 11.87
C GLN A 141 1.16 -1.38 13.10
N THR A 142 1.61 -2.15 14.07
CA THR A 142 0.96 -2.30 15.37
C THR A 142 1.93 -1.86 16.46
N LYS A 143 1.42 -1.21 17.50
CA LYS A 143 2.21 -0.77 18.66
C LYS A 143 1.82 -1.63 19.85
N GLU A 144 2.64 -2.63 20.18
CA GLU A 144 2.46 -3.45 21.36
C GLU A 144 3.65 -3.24 22.32
N GLY A 145 3.39 -2.90 23.58
CA GLY A 145 4.44 -2.70 24.57
C GLY A 145 5.50 -1.64 24.24
N GLY A 146 5.15 -0.62 23.42
CA GLY A 146 6.08 0.41 22.94
C GLY A 146 6.95 0.01 21.76
N VAL A 147 6.84 -1.23 21.27
CA VAL A 147 7.52 -1.72 20.08
C VAL A 147 6.57 -1.60 18.89
N VAL A 148 7.07 -1.01 17.79
CA VAL A 148 6.36 -1.01 16.51
C VAL A 148 6.70 -2.31 15.79
N GLU A 149 5.70 -3.15 15.60
CA GLU A 149 5.77 -4.34 14.77
C GLU A 149 5.01 -4.13 13.47
N GLU A 150 5.57 -4.61 12.40
CA GLU A 150 4.96 -4.60 11.08
C GLU A 150 4.43 -5.99 10.77
N ARG A 151 3.24 -6.06 10.19
CA ARG A 151 2.59 -7.33 9.82
C ARG A 151 2.13 -7.27 8.37
N LEU A 152 2.40 -8.31 7.60
CA LEU A 152 1.92 -8.46 6.23
C LEU A 152 0.53 -9.08 6.27
N LEU A 153 -0.50 -8.29 5.96
CA LEU A 153 -1.89 -8.70 6.02
C LEU A 153 -2.49 -8.95 4.64
N VAL A 154 -3.30 -9.98 4.54
CA VAL A 154 -4.26 -10.12 3.45
C VAL A 154 -5.41 -9.14 3.70
N VAL A 155 -5.51 -8.12 2.89
CA VAL A 155 -6.61 -7.13 2.93
C VAL A 155 -7.85 -7.72 2.27
N SER A 156 -7.66 -8.31 1.08
CA SER A 156 -8.72 -8.95 0.31
C SER A 156 -8.13 -10.09 -0.52
N ALA A 157 -8.75 -11.25 -0.49
CA ALA A 157 -8.57 -12.29 -1.49
C ALA A 157 -9.61 -12.04 -2.59
N LEU A 158 -9.15 -11.64 -3.78
CA LEU A 158 -10.02 -11.21 -4.87
C LEU A 158 -10.95 -12.33 -5.36
N PRO A 159 -12.13 -12.01 -5.88
CA PRO A 159 -13.02 -13.01 -6.45
C PRO A 159 -12.31 -13.87 -7.50
N ASP A 160 -12.60 -15.17 -7.51
CA ASP A 160 -12.08 -16.18 -8.45
C ASP A 160 -10.56 -16.35 -8.49
N SER A 161 -9.82 -15.63 -7.65
CA SER A 161 -8.38 -15.67 -7.56
C SER A 161 -7.83 -16.99 -6.99
N PRO A 162 -6.55 -17.31 -7.24
CA PRO A 162 -5.88 -18.41 -6.56
C PRO A 162 -5.90 -18.28 -5.03
N ALA A 163 -5.74 -17.05 -4.49
CA ALA A 163 -5.83 -16.78 -3.06
C ALA A 163 -7.20 -17.13 -2.48
N ARG A 164 -8.29 -16.73 -3.15
CA ARG A 164 -9.66 -17.06 -2.73
C ARG A 164 -9.91 -18.57 -2.76
N LYS A 165 -9.49 -19.25 -3.84
CA LYS A 165 -9.61 -20.71 -3.99
C LYS A 165 -8.80 -21.48 -2.94
N ALA A 166 -7.66 -20.92 -2.51
CA ALA A 166 -6.84 -21.48 -1.44
C ALA A 166 -7.39 -21.21 -0.03
N GLY A 167 -8.49 -20.45 0.10
CA GLY A 167 -9.15 -20.16 1.37
C GLY A 167 -8.48 -19.05 2.20
N LEU A 168 -7.70 -18.16 1.58
CA LEU A 168 -7.22 -16.93 2.25
C LEU A 168 -8.39 -16.00 2.52
N LEU A 169 -8.36 -15.35 3.69
CA LEU A 169 -9.40 -14.44 4.16
C LEU A 169 -8.78 -13.07 4.50
N ALA A 170 -9.62 -12.03 4.45
CA ALA A 170 -9.25 -10.71 4.95
C ALA A 170 -8.88 -10.80 6.45
N GLY A 171 -7.75 -10.18 6.81
CA GLY A 171 -7.19 -10.21 8.16
C GLY A 171 -6.22 -11.34 8.45
N ASP A 172 -6.00 -12.29 7.53
CA ASP A 172 -4.90 -13.27 7.65
C ASP A 172 -3.55 -12.55 7.67
N VAL A 173 -2.70 -12.90 8.61
CA VAL A 173 -1.32 -12.38 8.71
C VAL A 173 -0.38 -13.40 8.10
N ILE A 174 0.33 -13.03 7.04
CA ILE A 174 1.33 -13.90 6.42
C ILE A 174 2.61 -13.80 7.25
N THR A 175 3.02 -14.91 7.87
CA THR A 175 4.19 -14.98 8.73
C THR A 175 5.41 -15.63 8.07
N GLU A 176 5.16 -16.50 7.07
CA GLU A 176 6.22 -17.13 6.28
C GLU A 176 5.80 -17.25 4.81
N LEU A 177 6.79 -17.19 3.94
CA LEU A 177 6.69 -17.43 2.50
C LEU A 177 7.73 -18.47 2.09
N ASP A 178 7.30 -19.63 1.58
CA ASP A 178 8.16 -20.76 1.18
C ASP A 178 9.16 -21.16 2.30
N GLY A 179 8.72 -21.17 3.55
CA GLY A 179 9.53 -21.50 4.72
C GLY A 179 10.48 -20.40 5.20
N LYS A 180 10.48 -19.23 4.55
CA LYS A 180 11.22 -18.04 5.02
C LYS A 180 10.31 -17.16 5.88
N THR A 181 10.78 -16.86 7.08
CA THR A 181 10.05 -15.96 8.00
C THR A 181 10.00 -14.54 7.43
N ILE A 182 8.82 -13.93 7.41
CA ILE A 182 8.66 -12.51 7.09
C ILE A 182 9.10 -11.71 8.31
N LEU A 183 10.12 -10.87 8.12
CA LEU A 183 10.70 -10.09 9.22
C LEU A 183 9.74 -8.98 9.63
N PRO A 184 9.31 -8.89 10.91
CA PRO A 184 8.33 -7.91 11.37
C PRO A 184 8.94 -6.51 11.59
N TYR A 185 10.06 -6.21 10.98
CA TYR A 185 10.79 -4.94 11.07
C TYR A 185 11.84 -4.84 9.96
N ASP A 186 12.32 -3.62 9.71
CA ASP A 186 13.48 -3.40 8.84
C ASP A 186 14.77 -3.85 9.54
N PRO A 187 15.46 -4.89 9.01
CA PRO A 187 16.68 -5.42 9.62
C PRO A 187 17.81 -4.39 9.73
N LEU A 188 17.95 -3.49 8.75
CA LEU A 188 19.00 -2.48 8.76
C LEU A 188 18.79 -1.48 9.89
N GLN A 189 17.57 -1.01 10.10
CA GLN A 189 17.22 -0.16 11.23
C GLN A 189 17.47 -0.86 12.58
N ARG A 190 17.18 -2.16 12.65
CA ARG A 190 17.42 -2.93 13.87
C ARG A 190 18.89 -2.98 14.20
N VAL A 191 19.75 -3.26 13.22
CA VAL A 191 21.21 -3.26 13.36
C VAL A 191 21.71 -1.87 13.78
N GLU A 192 21.25 -0.81 13.13
CA GLU A 192 21.59 0.57 13.47
C GLU A 192 21.22 0.94 14.90
N LYS A 193 20.00 0.58 15.34
CA LYS A 193 19.56 0.78 16.73
C LYS A 193 20.43 0.04 17.74
N LEU A 194 20.87 -1.19 17.44
CA LEU A 194 21.79 -1.96 18.29
C LEU A 194 23.15 -1.27 18.41
N ILE A 195 23.70 -0.83 17.29
CA ILE A 195 24.97 -0.08 17.26
C ILE A 195 24.87 1.23 18.05
N LYS A 196 23.79 2.00 17.82
CA LYS A 196 23.53 3.25 18.54
C LYS A 196 23.36 3.04 20.06
N ALA A 197 22.60 2.00 20.44
CA ALA A 197 22.42 1.64 21.85
C ALA A 197 23.77 1.25 22.52
N SER A 198 24.64 0.57 21.80
CA SER A 198 25.99 0.25 22.29
C SER A 198 26.86 1.48 22.43
N ARG A 199 26.83 2.42 21.47
CA ARG A 199 27.55 3.70 21.57
C ARG A 199 27.10 4.54 22.76
N ASN A 200 25.82 4.46 23.11
CA ASN A 200 25.24 5.17 24.26
C ASN A 200 25.40 4.40 25.60
N GLY A 201 26.19 3.31 25.63
CA GLY A 201 26.42 2.54 26.85
C GLY A 201 25.26 1.66 27.33
N LEU A 202 24.15 1.58 26.57
CA LEU A 202 22.98 0.77 26.90
C LEU A 202 23.19 -0.73 26.64
N ILE A 203 24.14 -1.07 25.78
CA ILE A 203 24.50 -2.44 25.40
C ILE A 203 26.02 -2.57 25.52
N ASP A 204 26.48 -3.60 26.23
CA ASP A 204 27.90 -3.93 26.32
C ASP A 204 28.47 -4.23 24.93
N ARG A 205 29.47 -3.42 24.55
CA ARG A 205 30.03 -3.43 23.20
C ARG A 205 30.84 -4.71 22.91
N GLU A 206 31.49 -5.25 23.91
CA GLU A 206 32.39 -6.39 23.73
C GLU A 206 31.68 -7.72 23.91
N LYS A 207 30.74 -7.82 24.84
CA LYS A 207 30.08 -9.08 25.21
C LYS A 207 28.69 -9.26 24.58
N LYS A 208 27.86 -8.22 24.60
CA LYS A 208 26.44 -8.35 24.18
C LYS A 208 26.22 -7.97 22.73
N LEU A 209 26.84 -6.90 22.23
CA LEU A 209 26.61 -6.42 20.86
C LEU A 209 26.95 -7.47 19.80
N PRO A 210 28.12 -8.18 19.82
CA PRO A 210 28.44 -9.18 18.82
C PRO A 210 27.40 -10.31 18.75
N LYS A 211 26.92 -10.77 19.92
CA LYS A 211 25.90 -11.82 19.99
C LYS A 211 24.56 -11.36 19.39
N LEU A 212 24.15 -10.11 19.68
CA LEU A 212 22.91 -9.55 19.13
C LEU A 212 23.01 -9.35 17.63
N LEU A 213 24.14 -8.89 17.12
CA LEU A 213 24.38 -8.75 15.67
C LEU A 213 24.41 -10.12 14.97
N GLU A 214 24.98 -11.14 15.59
CA GLU A 214 24.96 -12.50 15.00
C GLU A 214 23.54 -13.07 14.93
N ILE A 215 22.74 -12.91 15.98
CA ILE A 215 21.31 -13.29 15.97
C ILE A 215 20.58 -12.56 14.84
N GLU A 216 20.82 -11.26 14.68
CA GLU A 216 20.18 -10.46 13.64
C GLU A 216 20.62 -10.88 12.23
N ASN A 217 21.91 -11.16 12.04
CA ASN A 217 22.45 -11.69 10.79
C ASN A 217 21.83 -13.04 10.41
N GLN A 218 21.61 -13.94 11.37
CA GLN A 218 20.94 -15.21 11.12
C GLN A 218 19.47 -15.00 10.73
N ARG A 219 18.77 -14.06 11.36
CA ARG A 219 17.40 -13.69 10.98
C ARG A 219 17.35 -13.13 9.57
N ILE A 220 18.26 -12.22 9.20
CA ILE A 220 18.36 -11.66 7.85
C ILE A 220 18.61 -12.74 6.80
N LYS A 221 19.49 -13.70 7.09
CA LYS A 221 19.80 -14.81 6.16
C LYS A 221 18.60 -15.74 5.93
N ASN A 222 17.82 -15.99 6.98
CA ASN A 222 16.72 -16.95 6.96
C ASN A 222 15.36 -16.27 6.74
N GLY A 223 15.30 -14.95 6.74
CA GLY A 223 14.10 -14.16 6.59
C GLY A 223 13.94 -13.53 5.21
N ILE A 224 12.81 -12.88 5.03
CA ILE A 224 12.46 -12.08 3.87
C ILE A 224 11.79 -10.79 4.34
N GLY A 225 12.17 -9.64 3.75
CA GLY A 225 11.51 -8.36 4.04
C GLY A 225 10.12 -8.27 3.42
N PHE A 226 9.25 -7.41 3.97
CA PHE A 226 7.87 -7.22 3.52
C PHE A 226 7.75 -6.91 2.05
N GLN A 227 8.51 -5.91 1.58
CA GLN A 227 8.41 -5.45 0.19
C GLN A 227 8.72 -6.59 -0.77
N LYS A 228 9.82 -7.32 -0.53
CA LYS A 228 10.21 -8.47 -1.35
C LYS A 228 9.16 -9.58 -1.31
N ALA A 229 8.56 -9.84 -0.15
CA ALA A 229 7.49 -10.83 -0.03
C ALA A 229 6.25 -10.38 -0.82
N ALA A 230 5.83 -9.11 -0.71
CA ALA A 230 4.71 -8.56 -1.45
C ALA A 230 4.93 -8.59 -2.96
N ASP A 231 6.14 -8.21 -3.43
CA ASP A 231 6.50 -8.24 -4.85
C ASP A 231 6.47 -9.67 -5.42
N MET A 232 7.00 -10.64 -4.68
CA MET A 232 6.92 -12.06 -5.07
C MET A 232 5.48 -12.53 -5.21
N LEU A 233 4.60 -12.18 -4.28
CA LEU A 233 3.20 -12.59 -4.28
C LEU A 233 2.37 -11.92 -5.38
N ALA A 234 2.80 -10.75 -5.87
CA ALA A 234 2.17 -10.01 -6.96
C ALA A 234 2.80 -10.28 -8.34
N SER A 235 3.91 -11.03 -8.42
CA SER A 235 4.68 -11.22 -9.65
C SER A 235 3.99 -12.11 -10.69
N LYS A 236 4.33 -11.92 -11.96
CA LYS A 236 3.94 -12.78 -13.11
C LYS A 236 4.76 -14.10 -13.09
N GLY A 237 4.68 -14.85 -12.00
CA GLY A 237 5.37 -16.14 -11.88
C GLY A 237 4.47 -17.32 -12.27
N SER A 238 5.07 -18.51 -12.32
CA SER A 238 4.34 -19.77 -12.54
C SER A 238 4.46 -20.74 -11.36
N LYS A 239 5.20 -20.37 -10.33
CA LYS A 239 5.49 -21.22 -9.17
C LYS A 239 4.49 -20.94 -8.05
N ASP A 240 3.80 -21.99 -7.58
CA ASP A 240 2.97 -21.91 -6.38
C ASP A 240 3.78 -21.50 -5.15
N PHE A 241 3.14 -20.80 -4.24
CA PHE A 241 3.70 -20.43 -2.94
C PHE A 241 3.12 -21.27 -1.82
N THR A 242 3.95 -21.54 -0.80
CA THR A 242 3.49 -22.08 0.48
C THR A 242 3.54 -20.96 1.51
N LEU A 243 2.36 -20.53 1.99
CA LEU A 243 2.23 -19.50 3.01
C LEU A 243 1.99 -20.14 4.37
N THR A 244 2.65 -19.64 5.40
CA THR A 244 2.22 -19.85 6.79
C THR A 244 1.48 -18.59 7.22
N ILE A 245 0.23 -18.74 7.67
CA ILE A 245 -0.62 -17.62 8.07
C ILE A 245 -1.09 -17.77 9.52
N ALA A 246 -1.20 -16.65 10.22
CA ALA A 246 -1.90 -16.53 11.49
C ALA A 246 -3.29 -15.95 11.24
N ARG A 247 -4.34 -16.66 11.68
CA ARG A 247 -5.75 -16.27 11.50
C ARG A 247 -6.40 -16.02 12.84
N ARG A 248 -7.14 -14.91 12.97
CA ARG A 248 -7.86 -14.58 14.19
C ARG A 248 -8.83 -15.72 14.57
N GLY A 249 -8.81 -16.12 15.83
CA GLY A 249 -9.64 -17.22 16.33
C GLY A 249 -9.09 -18.62 16.10
N VAL A 250 -7.97 -18.76 15.39
CA VAL A 250 -7.28 -20.04 15.19
C VAL A 250 -5.99 -20.04 15.98
N LYS A 251 -5.82 -21.03 16.90
CA LYS A 251 -4.67 -21.06 17.81
C LYS A 251 -3.34 -21.39 17.14
N SER A 252 -3.37 -22.24 16.11
CA SER A 252 -2.16 -22.70 15.40
C SER A 252 -2.04 -22.04 14.04
N PRO A 253 -0.81 -21.69 13.58
CA PRO A 253 -0.60 -21.22 12.22
C PRO A 253 -1.09 -22.23 11.18
N LEU A 254 -1.68 -21.72 10.11
CA LEU A 254 -2.18 -22.53 9.00
C LEU A 254 -1.17 -22.49 7.84
N LYS A 255 -0.88 -23.65 7.26
CA LYS A 255 -0.13 -23.73 6.01
C LYS A 255 -1.08 -23.79 4.83
N VAL A 256 -0.94 -22.86 3.91
CA VAL A 256 -1.82 -22.69 2.74
C VAL A 256 -0.97 -22.72 1.48
N LYS A 257 -1.24 -23.65 0.58
CA LYS A 257 -0.63 -23.65 -0.75
C LYS A 257 -1.46 -22.81 -1.69
N VAL A 258 -0.85 -21.81 -2.32
CA VAL A 258 -1.52 -20.82 -3.18
C VAL A 258 -0.87 -20.83 -4.55
N GLY A 259 -1.68 -21.04 -5.59
CA GLY A 259 -1.26 -20.94 -6.98
C GLY A 259 -1.01 -19.49 -7.39
N VAL A 260 -0.44 -19.33 -8.58
CA VAL A 260 -0.19 -18.03 -9.23
C VAL A 260 -0.94 -17.99 -10.55
N GLY A 261 -1.50 -16.84 -10.89
CA GLY A 261 -2.23 -16.66 -12.15
C GLY A 261 -2.66 -15.22 -12.38
N GLU A 262 -3.31 -15.00 -13.50
CA GLU A 262 -4.00 -13.75 -13.77
C GLU A 262 -5.43 -13.83 -13.22
N THR A 263 -5.87 -12.75 -12.58
CA THR A 263 -7.22 -12.58 -12.04
C THR A 263 -7.82 -11.30 -12.59
N VAL A 264 -8.91 -11.38 -13.33
CA VAL A 264 -9.67 -10.23 -13.80
C VAL A 264 -10.90 -10.07 -12.91
N VAL A 265 -11.01 -8.91 -12.27
CA VAL A 265 -12.06 -8.62 -11.29
C VAL A 265 -13.13 -7.73 -11.90
N ALA A 266 -14.37 -8.21 -11.91
CA ALA A 266 -15.52 -7.34 -12.20
C ALA A 266 -15.65 -6.31 -11.08
N PRO A 267 -15.60 -4.98 -11.37
CA PRO A 267 -15.56 -3.96 -10.32
C PRO A 267 -16.81 -3.97 -9.44
N VAL A 268 -17.96 -4.22 -10.02
CA VAL A 268 -19.27 -4.23 -9.35
C VAL A 268 -20.09 -5.41 -9.84
N THR A 269 -20.69 -6.11 -8.91
CA THR A 269 -21.74 -7.11 -9.18
C THR A 269 -23.04 -6.70 -8.50
N TYR A 270 -24.18 -6.96 -9.11
CA TYR A 270 -25.47 -6.62 -8.52
C TYR A 270 -26.57 -7.61 -8.85
N SER A 271 -27.52 -7.70 -7.94
CA SER A 271 -28.70 -8.57 -8.07
C SER A 271 -29.86 -8.04 -7.24
N ALA A 272 -31.05 -8.61 -7.38
CA ALA A 272 -32.12 -8.43 -6.41
C ALA A 272 -32.07 -9.56 -5.38
N LEU A 273 -32.10 -9.22 -4.09
CA LEU A 273 -32.24 -10.20 -3.01
C LEU A 273 -33.67 -10.74 -2.93
N ASN A 274 -34.64 -9.87 -3.24
CA ASN A 274 -36.08 -10.19 -3.30
C ASN A 274 -36.81 -9.14 -4.16
N SER A 275 -38.12 -9.13 -4.16
CA SER A 275 -38.93 -8.18 -4.93
C SER A 275 -38.82 -6.71 -4.50
N SER A 276 -38.17 -6.43 -3.40
CA SER A 276 -38.09 -5.07 -2.80
C SER A 276 -36.68 -4.54 -2.57
N VAL A 277 -35.67 -5.41 -2.50
CA VAL A 277 -34.31 -5.05 -2.10
C VAL A 277 -33.29 -5.42 -3.16
N GLY A 278 -32.56 -4.42 -3.65
CA GLY A 278 -31.36 -4.58 -4.47
C GLY A 278 -30.12 -4.81 -3.63
N TYR A 279 -29.18 -5.53 -4.18
CA TYR A 279 -27.85 -5.78 -3.60
C TYR A 279 -26.78 -5.43 -4.60
N VAL A 280 -25.80 -4.66 -4.16
CA VAL A 280 -24.63 -4.26 -4.95
C VAL A 280 -23.40 -4.61 -4.16
N HIS A 281 -22.52 -5.42 -4.74
CA HIS A 281 -21.21 -5.73 -4.17
C HIS A 281 -20.11 -5.04 -4.97
N PHE A 282 -19.28 -4.27 -4.28
CA PHE A 282 -18.10 -3.61 -4.84
C PHE A 282 -16.87 -4.47 -4.58
N ASN A 283 -16.35 -5.11 -5.62
CA ASN A 283 -15.11 -5.87 -5.53
C ASN A 283 -13.86 -4.96 -5.59
N LEU A 284 -13.95 -3.86 -6.38
CA LEU A 284 -12.88 -2.90 -6.58
C LEU A 284 -13.46 -1.59 -7.15
N LEU A 285 -12.95 -0.46 -6.72
CA LEU A 285 -13.37 0.85 -7.20
C LEU A 285 -12.50 1.29 -8.39
N THR A 286 -12.55 0.54 -9.51
CA THR A 286 -11.91 0.94 -10.78
C THR A 286 -12.64 2.14 -11.39
N GLU A 287 -12.05 2.77 -12.41
CA GLU A 287 -12.71 3.86 -13.17
C GLU A 287 -14.09 3.45 -13.72
N ALA A 288 -14.29 2.16 -14.03
CA ALA A 288 -15.58 1.65 -14.52
C ALA A 288 -16.63 1.43 -13.42
N ALA A 289 -16.25 1.49 -12.13
CA ALA A 289 -17.16 1.13 -11.03
C ALA A 289 -18.35 2.11 -10.91
N GLY A 290 -18.12 3.41 -11.13
CA GLY A 290 -19.18 4.43 -11.13
C GLY A 290 -20.26 4.17 -12.17
N GLY A 291 -19.85 3.90 -13.41
CA GLY A 291 -20.76 3.56 -14.50
C GLY A 291 -21.55 2.26 -14.24
N LYS A 292 -20.87 1.23 -13.73
CA LYS A 292 -21.54 -0.05 -13.38
C LYS A 292 -22.55 0.10 -12.24
N PHE A 293 -22.24 0.96 -11.27
CA PHE A 293 -23.19 1.27 -10.21
C PHE A 293 -24.40 2.04 -10.74
N ALA A 294 -24.22 2.97 -11.66
CA ALA A 294 -25.31 3.67 -12.31
C ALA A 294 -26.23 2.73 -13.11
N GLU A 295 -25.67 1.72 -13.80
CA GLU A 295 -26.43 0.65 -14.45
C GLU A 295 -27.28 -0.14 -13.42
N ALA A 296 -26.71 -0.49 -12.27
CA ALA A 296 -27.43 -1.18 -11.20
C ALA A 296 -28.63 -0.35 -10.69
N ILE A 297 -28.42 0.95 -10.46
CA ILE A 297 -29.49 1.86 -10.03
C ILE A 297 -30.60 1.92 -11.09
N ALA A 298 -30.26 2.06 -12.37
CA ALA A 298 -31.23 2.10 -13.44
C ALA A 298 -32.06 0.80 -13.50
N ASP A 299 -31.42 -0.36 -13.34
CA ASP A 299 -32.10 -1.64 -13.29
C ASP A 299 -33.03 -1.77 -12.07
N PHE A 300 -32.57 -1.39 -10.89
CA PHE A 300 -33.35 -1.45 -9.66
C PHE A 300 -34.60 -0.53 -9.73
N LYS A 301 -34.45 0.69 -10.28
CA LYS A 301 -35.57 1.60 -10.50
C LYS A 301 -36.60 1.01 -11.48
N ARG A 302 -36.14 0.45 -12.62
CA ARG A 302 -37.03 -0.20 -13.62
C ARG A 302 -37.79 -1.38 -13.02
N ARG A 303 -37.15 -2.13 -12.14
CA ARG A 303 -37.76 -3.27 -11.42
C ARG A 303 -38.58 -2.86 -10.20
N GLY A 304 -38.66 -1.58 -9.88
CA GLY A 304 -39.45 -1.03 -8.77
C GLY A 304 -38.91 -1.42 -7.37
N LEU A 305 -37.64 -1.76 -7.24
CA LEU A 305 -37.03 -2.06 -5.94
C LEU A 305 -37.09 -0.83 -5.02
N LYS A 306 -37.27 -1.05 -3.72
CA LYS A 306 -37.54 0.00 -2.73
C LYS A 306 -36.35 0.31 -1.81
N GLY A 307 -35.45 -0.62 -1.60
CA GLY A 307 -34.27 -0.48 -0.76
C GLY A 307 -33.03 -1.08 -1.43
N MET A 308 -31.85 -0.71 -0.94
CA MET A 308 -30.58 -1.18 -1.50
C MET A 308 -29.57 -1.48 -0.39
N VAL A 309 -28.89 -2.60 -0.50
CA VAL A 309 -27.73 -2.95 0.29
C VAL A 309 -26.48 -2.76 -0.56
N LEU A 310 -25.54 -1.96 -0.06
CA LEU A 310 -24.21 -1.81 -0.63
C LEU A 310 -23.23 -2.66 0.18
N ASP A 311 -22.58 -3.61 -0.44
CA ASP A 311 -21.59 -4.45 0.20
C ASP A 311 -20.17 -3.99 -0.19
N LEU A 312 -19.46 -3.43 0.77
CA LEU A 312 -18.07 -2.98 0.66
C LEU A 312 -17.11 -3.95 1.35
N ARG A 313 -17.56 -5.11 1.78
CA ARG A 313 -16.69 -6.12 2.39
C ARG A 313 -15.65 -6.57 1.38
N ASP A 314 -14.42 -6.74 1.87
CA ASP A 314 -13.27 -7.17 1.07
C ASP A 314 -12.99 -6.26 -0.14
N CYS A 315 -13.51 -5.01 -0.14
CA CYS A 315 -13.25 -4.01 -1.17
C CYS A 315 -11.99 -3.20 -0.83
N PRO A 316 -10.86 -3.44 -1.51
CA PRO A 316 -9.58 -2.81 -1.18
C PRO A 316 -9.47 -1.35 -1.64
N GLY A 317 -10.58 -0.74 -2.04
CA GLY A 317 -10.61 0.64 -2.54
C GLY A 317 -10.38 0.74 -4.04
N GLY A 318 -9.65 1.78 -4.46
CA GLY A 318 -9.36 2.10 -5.86
C GLY A 318 -9.38 3.61 -6.13
N ALA A 319 -9.92 4.02 -7.29
CA ALA A 319 -9.95 5.39 -7.74
C ALA A 319 -10.94 6.25 -6.92
N ILE A 320 -10.48 7.39 -6.42
CA ILE A 320 -11.35 8.34 -5.68
C ILE A 320 -12.39 9.00 -6.59
N GLU A 321 -12.09 9.13 -7.86
CA GLU A 321 -13.02 9.65 -8.89
C GLU A 321 -14.26 8.75 -9.00
N SER A 322 -14.06 7.42 -8.99
CA SER A 322 -15.19 6.48 -8.96
C SER A 322 -16.02 6.60 -7.70
N VAL A 323 -15.39 6.87 -6.55
CA VAL A 323 -16.12 7.14 -5.30
C VAL A 323 -16.98 8.39 -5.46
N GLN A 324 -16.47 9.46 -6.11
CA GLN A 324 -17.26 10.67 -6.37
C GLN A 324 -18.49 10.38 -7.26
N GLU A 325 -18.32 9.56 -8.32
CA GLU A 325 -19.43 9.16 -9.19
C GLU A 325 -20.46 8.28 -8.46
N ILE A 326 -20.00 7.29 -7.69
CA ILE A 326 -20.89 6.43 -6.90
C ILE A 326 -21.66 7.26 -5.88
N ALA A 327 -20.95 8.13 -5.13
CA ALA A 327 -21.56 9.00 -4.14
C ALA A 327 -22.53 10.01 -4.78
N GLY A 328 -22.28 10.48 -6.00
CA GLY A 328 -23.19 11.33 -6.76
C GLY A 328 -24.56 10.71 -7.00
N ASN A 329 -24.62 9.38 -7.11
CA ASN A 329 -25.89 8.65 -7.24
C ASN A 329 -26.60 8.38 -5.90
N LEU A 330 -25.99 8.70 -4.75
CA LEU A 330 -26.53 8.44 -3.40
C LEU A 330 -26.76 9.72 -2.60
N ILE A 331 -25.77 10.62 -2.66
CA ILE A 331 -25.68 11.85 -1.86
C ILE A 331 -25.16 13.00 -2.72
N PRO A 332 -25.83 13.36 -3.84
CA PRO A 332 -25.32 14.32 -4.80
C PRO A 332 -24.90 15.62 -4.12
N ASP A 333 -23.75 16.14 -4.54
CA ASP A 333 -23.16 17.39 -4.06
C ASP A 333 -22.90 17.50 -2.55
N LYS A 334 -23.00 16.40 -1.79
CA LYS A 334 -22.62 16.39 -0.37
C LYS A 334 -21.09 16.27 -0.21
N PRO A 335 -20.54 16.72 0.95
CA PRO A 335 -19.16 16.46 1.28
C PRO A 335 -18.86 14.95 1.29
N LEU A 336 -17.79 14.56 0.61
CA LEU A 336 -17.31 13.17 0.52
C LEU A 336 -16.22 12.90 1.55
N ALA A 337 -15.26 13.81 1.65
CA ALA A 337 -14.15 13.77 2.59
C ALA A 337 -13.48 15.13 2.70
N ILE A 338 -12.74 15.36 3.77
CA ILE A 338 -11.74 16.43 3.85
C ILE A 338 -10.40 15.81 3.49
N LEU A 339 -9.78 16.25 2.41
CA LEU A 339 -8.44 15.87 2.01
C LEU A 339 -7.44 16.83 2.65
N GLU A 340 -6.67 16.32 3.58
CA GLU A 340 -5.56 17.02 4.19
C GLU A 340 -4.30 16.82 3.33
N LEU A 341 -3.71 17.93 2.90
CA LEU A 341 -2.57 18.00 1.99
C LEU A 341 -1.32 18.51 2.74
N PRO A 342 -0.13 18.42 2.15
CA PRO A 342 1.10 18.96 2.75
C PRO A 342 0.95 20.40 3.21
N ARG A 343 1.67 20.76 4.29
CA ARG A 343 1.68 22.08 4.91
C ARG A 343 0.32 22.50 5.51
N GLY A 344 -0.50 21.53 5.94
CA GLY A 344 -1.78 21.80 6.61
C GLY A 344 -2.88 22.33 5.70
N LYS A 345 -2.69 22.31 4.39
CA LYS A 345 -3.76 22.68 3.45
C LYS A 345 -4.85 21.63 3.46
N GLN A 346 -6.10 22.05 3.39
CA GLN A 346 -7.25 21.17 3.32
C GLN A 346 -8.12 21.49 2.12
N ARG A 347 -8.71 20.47 1.53
CA ARG A 347 -9.69 20.57 0.45
C ARG A 347 -10.85 19.64 0.70
N THR A 348 -12.08 20.16 0.67
CA THR A 348 -13.27 19.32 0.73
C THR A 348 -13.49 18.66 -0.64
N LEU A 349 -13.47 17.34 -0.68
CA LEU A 349 -13.95 16.57 -1.81
C LEU A 349 -15.47 16.47 -1.72
N ARG A 350 -16.14 16.52 -2.87
CA ARG A 350 -17.59 16.42 -2.94
C ARG A 350 -18.02 15.25 -3.81
N ALA A 351 -19.18 14.71 -3.52
CA ALA A 351 -19.85 13.76 -4.37
C ALA A 351 -20.15 14.40 -5.73
N GLY A 352 -20.07 13.60 -6.78
CA GLY A 352 -20.33 14.04 -8.14
C GLY A 352 -21.81 14.32 -8.43
N ALA A 353 -22.10 14.64 -9.69
CA ALA A 353 -23.46 14.69 -10.18
C ALA A 353 -24.06 13.27 -10.30
N PRO A 354 -25.38 13.13 -10.14
CA PRO A 354 -26.03 11.85 -10.37
C PRO A 354 -25.97 11.46 -11.85
N SER A 355 -26.08 10.19 -12.13
CA SER A 355 -26.22 9.64 -13.49
C SER A 355 -27.54 10.07 -14.14
N LYS A 356 -27.66 9.82 -15.44
CA LYS A 356 -28.91 10.13 -16.20
C LYS A 356 -30.18 9.51 -15.58
N SER A 357 -30.03 8.40 -14.85
CA SER A 357 -31.15 7.77 -14.14
C SER A 357 -31.58 8.52 -12.88
N GLY A 358 -30.87 9.60 -12.51
CA GLY A 358 -31.04 10.33 -11.28
C GLY A 358 -30.56 9.57 -10.04
N PRO A 359 -30.50 10.23 -8.87
CA PRO A 359 -30.01 9.61 -7.65
C PRO A 359 -30.98 8.55 -7.13
N TRP A 360 -30.47 7.60 -6.34
CA TRP A 360 -31.26 6.65 -5.58
C TRP A 360 -31.93 7.38 -4.39
N THR A 361 -33.23 7.22 -4.23
CA THR A 361 -34.01 7.89 -3.17
C THR A 361 -34.54 6.92 -2.10
N GLY A 362 -34.40 5.61 -2.32
CA GLY A 362 -34.80 4.60 -1.34
C GLY A 362 -33.80 4.48 -0.19
N PRO A 363 -34.16 3.78 0.92
CA PRO A 363 -33.26 3.49 2.01
C PRO A 363 -32.04 2.68 1.55
N VAL A 364 -30.89 2.95 2.15
CA VAL A 364 -29.62 2.27 1.89
C VAL A 364 -29.04 1.74 3.20
N ALA A 365 -28.46 0.54 3.17
CA ALA A 365 -27.58 0.03 4.21
C ALA A 365 -26.24 -0.35 3.60
N VAL A 366 -25.15 -0.14 4.33
CA VAL A 366 -23.80 -0.43 3.84
C VAL A 366 -23.17 -1.50 4.74
N ILE A 367 -22.66 -2.57 4.13
CA ILE A 367 -21.93 -3.63 4.86
C ILE A 367 -20.44 -3.37 4.70
N VAL A 368 -19.70 -3.45 5.81
CA VAL A 368 -18.26 -3.22 5.87
C VAL A 368 -17.56 -4.28 6.72
N ASN A 369 -16.27 -4.50 6.46
CA ASN A 369 -15.41 -5.38 7.28
C ASN A 369 -13.95 -4.91 7.26
N GLY A 370 -13.04 -5.69 7.87
CA GLY A 370 -11.61 -5.41 7.89
C GLY A 370 -10.92 -5.40 6.52
N GLY A 371 -11.57 -5.86 5.46
CA GLY A 371 -11.13 -5.77 4.06
C GLY A 371 -11.69 -4.56 3.31
N THR A 372 -12.52 -3.73 3.95
CA THR A 372 -12.94 -2.42 3.43
C THR A 372 -11.82 -1.42 3.67
N VAL A 373 -11.16 -0.90 2.62
CA VAL A 373 -9.91 -0.11 2.73
C VAL A 373 -9.91 1.12 1.82
N GLY A 374 -9.29 2.19 2.26
CA GLY A 374 -8.96 3.37 1.44
C GLY A 374 -10.19 4.05 0.86
N ALA A 375 -10.31 4.12 -0.47
CA ALA A 375 -11.41 4.80 -1.14
C ALA A 375 -12.78 4.20 -0.79
N SER A 376 -12.89 2.90 -0.48
CA SER A 376 -14.14 2.30 -0.01
C SER A 376 -14.52 2.74 1.41
N GLU A 377 -13.53 3.03 2.26
CA GLU A 377 -13.78 3.64 3.58
C GLU A 377 -14.28 5.09 3.42
N VAL A 378 -13.71 5.85 2.48
CA VAL A 378 -14.18 7.21 2.15
C VAL A 378 -15.66 7.17 1.75
N LEU A 379 -16.05 6.25 0.87
CA LEU A 379 -17.45 6.07 0.46
C LEU A 379 -18.35 5.74 1.67
N GLY A 380 -17.96 4.77 2.48
CA GLY A 380 -18.71 4.37 3.67
C GLY A 380 -18.88 5.51 4.66
N ALA A 381 -17.81 6.25 4.96
CA ALA A 381 -17.83 7.41 5.86
C ALA A 381 -18.75 8.52 5.33
N ALA A 382 -18.68 8.83 4.03
CA ALA A 382 -19.50 9.87 3.42
C ALA A 382 -20.99 9.55 3.48
N ILE A 383 -21.38 8.34 3.12
CA ILE A 383 -22.78 7.90 3.15
C ILE A 383 -23.32 7.90 4.59
N ARG A 384 -22.54 7.42 5.56
CA ARG A 384 -22.90 7.46 6.98
C ARG A 384 -23.04 8.89 7.49
N ASP A 385 -22.04 9.74 7.26
CA ASP A 385 -21.97 11.08 7.82
C ASP A 385 -23.02 12.02 7.21
N SER A 386 -23.48 11.74 5.98
CA SER A 386 -24.62 12.41 5.35
C SER A 386 -25.99 11.93 5.87
N ALA A 387 -26.00 10.98 6.81
CA ALA A 387 -27.19 10.32 7.33
C ALA A 387 -28.01 9.53 6.29
N ALA A 388 -27.42 9.24 5.11
CA ALA A 388 -28.09 8.53 4.03
C ALA A 388 -28.16 7.01 4.31
N ALA A 389 -27.25 6.45 5.10
CA ALA A 389 -27.25 5.02 5.44
C ALA A 389 -26.55 4.76 6.79
N ARG A 390 -26.73 3.54 7.30
CA ARG A 390 -25.97 2.99 8.43
C ARG A 390 -24.93 2.00 7.95
N LEU A 391 -23.76 2.00 8.60
CA LEU A 391 -22.75 0.97 8.45
C LEU A 391 -23.10 -0.23 9.32
N VAL A 392 -23.05 -1.43 8.74
CA VAL A 392 -23.31 -2.71 9.41
C VAL A 392 -22.11 -3.62 9.20
N GLY A 393 -21.68 -4.35 10.20
CA GLY A 393 -20.62 -5.36 10.06
C GLY A 393 -19.49 -5.20 11.05
N ASP A 394 -18.25 -5.37 10.57
CA ASP A 394 -17.04 -5.23 11.36
C ASP A 394 -16.33 -3.91 11.09
N ARG A 395 -15.41 -3.54 12.00
CA ARG A 395 -14.54 -2.37 11.85
C ARG A 395 -13.71 -2.48 10.56
N THR A 396 -13.59 -1.36 9.83
CA THR A 396 -12.83 -1.28 8.59
C THR A 396 -11.31 -1.25 8.82
N PHE A 397 -10.52 -1.20 7.78
CA PHE A 397 -9.06 -1.30 7.86
C PHE A 397 -8.39 -0.07 8.48
N GLY A 398 -8.81 1.13 8.12
CA GLY A 398 -8.16 2.38 8.52
C GLY A 398 -7.05 2.84 7.56
N GLY A 399 -7.22 2.60 6.28
CA GLY A 399 -6.29 2.99 5.21
C GLY A 399 -6.66 4.32 4.56
N ASN A 400 -6.62 5.41 5.31
CA ASN A 400 -7.09 6.71 4.84
C ASN A 400 -6.04 7.60 4.15
N LEU A 401 -4.96 7.02 3.64
CA LEU A 401 -3.92 7.76 2.94
C LEU A 401 -4.22 7.87 1.44
N GLN A 402 -3.92 9.02 0.87
CA GLN A 402 -3.91 9.23 -0.57
C GLN A 402 -2.56 8.85 -1.14
N GLU A 403 -2.56 7.86 -2.02
CA GLU A 403 -1.40 7.45 -2.80
C GLU A 403 -1.45 8.07 -4.19
N THR A 404 -0.34 8.69 -4.60
CA THR A 404 -0.17 9.23 -5.95
C THR A 404 0.97 8.52 -6.64
N LEU A 405 0.71 8.01 -7.84
CA LEU A 405 1.71 7.41 -8.70
C LEU A 405 2.27 8.46 -9.65
N VAL A 406 3.57 8.72 -9.55
CA VAL A 406 4.30 9.66 -10.39
C VAL A 406 5.14 8.88 -11.39
N PRO A 407 4.77 8.84 -12.69
CA PRO A 407 5.54 8.13 -13.70
C PRO A 407 6.88 8.83 -13.95
N LEU A 408 7.93 8.05 -14.18
CA LEU A 408 9.24 8.50 -14.58
C LEU A 408 9.49 8.19 -16.07
N ARG A 409 10.55 8.82 -16.65
CA ARG A 409 10.77 8.80 -18.10
C ARG A 409 11.14 7.43 -18.67
N ASP A 410 11.69 6.55 -17.87
CA ASP A 410 12.13 5.20 -18.25
C ASP A 410 11.04 4.13 -18.07
N GLY A 411 9.81 4.55 -17.75
CA GLY A 411 8.67 3.66 -17.47
C GLY A 411 8.58 3.21 -16.02
N SER A 412 9.58 3.53 -15.19
CA SER A 412 9.48 3.38 -13.73
C SER A 412 8.53 4.41 -13.10
N ALA A 413 8.23 4.30 -11.83
CA ALA A 413 7.38 5.26 -11.13
C ALA A 413 7.77 5.41 -9.67
N VAL A 414 7.35 6.52 -9.07
CA VAL A 414 7.37 6.71 -7.62
C VAL A 414 5.93 6.75 -7.12
N SER A 415 5.58 5.81 -6.27
CA SER A 415 4.36 5.90 -5.46
C SER A 415 4.66 6.74 -4.23
N MET A 416 3.78 7.69 -3.90
CA MET A 416 3.96 8.58 -2.75
C MET A 416 2.65 8.81 -2.01
N THR A 417 2.72 8.88 -0.68
CA THR A 417 1.66 9.44 0.14
C THR A 417 1.62 10.96 -0.03
N THR A 418 0.55 11.46 -0.63
CA THR A 418 0.39 12.89 -0.94
C THR A 418 -0.71 13.58 -0.15
N GLY A 419 -1.48 12.83 0.61
CA GLY A 419 -2.53 13.39 1.45
C GLY A 419 -3.16 12.36 2.38
N LYS A 420 -4.11 12.82 3.18
CA LYS A 420 -4.87 12.00 4.11
C LYS A 420 -6.36 12.36 4.03
N TYR A 421 -7.21 11.36 3.94
CA TYR A 421 -8.65 11.54 3.96
C TYR A 421 -9.15 11.53 5.40
N LEU A 422 -9.86 12.58 5.78
CA LEU A 422 -10.69 12.63 6.99
C LEU A 422 -12.15 12.40 6.59
N THR A 423 -12.97 11.93 7.51
CA THR A 423 -14.42 11.85 7.25
C THR A 423 -14.99 13.25 6.91
N PRO A 424 -16.18 13.36 6.33
CA PRO A 424 -16.85 14.67 6.12
C PRO A 424 -16.95 15.52 7.40
N LYS A 425 -17.02 14.89 8.57
CA LYS A 425 -17.06 15.55 9.89
C LYS A 425 -15.67 15.82 10.48
N GLY A 426 -14.59 15.56 9.74
CA GLY A 426 -13.22 15.84 10.15
C GLY A 426 -12.56 14.78 11.04
N ALA A 427 -13.18 13.61 11.23
CA ALA A 427 -12.58 12.55 12.03
C ALA A 427 -11.47 11.83 11.25
N ASP A 428 -10.34 11.62 11.90
CA ASP A 428 -9.25 10.76 11.42
C ASP A 428 -9.52 9.31 11.87
N TYR A 429 -9.43 8.37 10.92
CA TYR A 429 -9.64 6.94 11.19
C TYR A 429 -8.42 6.10 10.85
N ARG A 430 -7.25 6.73 10.67
CA ARG A 430 -6.00 6.07 10.30
C ARG A 430 -5.61 4.98 11.31
N GLY A 431 -5.39 3.78 10.79
CA GLY A 431 -4.98 2.61 11.60
C GLY A 431 -6.08 2.02 12.49
N GLU A 432 -7.11 2.80 12.81
CA GLU A 432 -8.24 2.35 13.63
C GLU A 432 -9.42 1.84 12.80
N GLY A 433 -9.66 2.42 11.64
CA GLY A 433 -10.81 2.15 10.78
C GLY A 433 -12.11 2.76 11.28
N LEU A 434 -13.13 2.69 10.43
CA LEU A 434 -14.48 3.14 10.75
C LEU A 434 -15.17 2.09 11.64
N THR A 435 -15.72 2.53 12.75
CA THR A 435 -16.59 1.67 13.59
C THR A 435 -17.98 1.65 12.96
N PRO A 436 -18.56 0.47 12.65
CA PRO A 436 -19.94 0.38 12.16
C PRO A 436 -20.96 0.89 13.18
N ASP A 437 -22.09 1.44 12.70
CA ASP A 437 -23.22 1.82 13.55
C ASP A 437 -23.92 0.60 14.18
N VAL A 438 -23.81 -0.54 13.48
CA VAL A 438 -24.34 -1.84 13.94
C VAL A 438 -23.25 -2.89 13.80
N VAL A 439 -22.62 -3.21 14.91
CA VAL A 439 -21.54 -4.22 14.95
C VAL A 439 -22.15 -5.61 14.82
N VAL A 440 -21.70 -6.36 13.81
CA VAL A 440 -22.06 -7.76 13.55
C VAL A 440 -20.78 -8.50 13.19
N PRO A 441 -20.14 -9.22 14.13
CA PRO A 441 -18.89 -9.92 13.86
C PRO A 441 -19.04 -10.96 12.74
N ALA A 442 -17.97 -11.11 11.93
CA ALA A 442 -17.93 -12.19 10.96
C ALA A 442 -18.04 -13.55 11.66
N GLY A 443 -18.77 -14.49 11.04
CA GLY A 443 -19.01 -15.83 11.62
C GLY A 443 -19.99 -15.87 12.80
N SER A 444 -20.77 -14.80 13.02
CA SER A 444 -21.80 -14.76 14.07
C SER A 444 -23.11 -15.53 13.70
N ALA A 445 -23.17 -16.13 12.52
CA ALA A 445 -24.28 -16.97 12.09
C ALA A 445 -23.80 -18.42 11.80
N PRO A 446 -24.72 -19.40 11.76
CA PRO A 446 -24.42 -20.76 11.32
C PRO A 446 -23.76 -20.78 9.93
N PRO A 447 -23.01 -21.84 9.57
CA PRO A 447 -22.44 -22.00 8.25
C PRO A 447 -23.52 -21.91 7.15
N GLY A 448 -23.26 -21.10 6.12
CA GLY A 448 -24.19 -20.87 5.01
C GLY A 448 -25.13 -19.68 5.18
N GLU A 449 -25.17 -19.05 6.34
CA GLU A 449 -25.94 -17.84 6.60
C GLU A 449 -25.04 -16.59 6.68
N ASP A 450 -25.50 -15.48 6.13
CA ASP A 450 -24.82 -14.17 6.21
C ASP A 450 -25.56 -13.26 7.21
N ALA A 451 -25.11 -13.29 8.48
CA ALA A 451 -25.68 -12.46 9.54
C ALA A 451 -25.57 -10.97 9.26
N GLN A 452 -24.46 -10.54 8.64
CA GLN A 452 -24.24 -9.14 8.31
C GLN A 452 -25.21 -8.68 7.22
N LEU A 453 -25.41 -9.48 6.17
CA LEU A 453 -26.39 -9.19 5.13
C LEU A 453 -27.82 -9.19 5.68
N ALA A 454 -28.18 -10.20 6.49
CA ALA A 454 -29.50 -10.26 7.11
C ALA A 454 -29.75 -9.02 8.01
N ARG A 455 -28.73 -8.57 8.73
CA ARG A 455 -28.82 -7.38 9.58
C ARG A 455 -28.93 -6.08 8.78
N ALA A 456 -28.20 -5.97 7.67
CA ALA A 456 -28.28 -4.83 6.74
C ALA A 456 -29.70 -4.71 6.12
N VAL A 457 -30.28 -5.82 5.67
CA VAL A 457 -31.66 -5.83 5.16
C VAL A 457 -32.67 -5.39 6.22
N ARG A 458 -32.51 -5.80 7.48
CA ARG A 458 -33.36 -5.34 8.60
C ARG A 458 -33.18 -3.82 8.85
N ALA A 459 -31.95 -3.30 8.69
CA ALA A 459 -31.68 -1.88 8.88
C ALA A 459 -32.39 -0.98 7.86
N LEU A 460 -32.65 -1.46 6.63
CA LEU A 460 -33.46 -0.76 5.63
C LEU A 460 -34.88 -0.50 6.10
N ALA A 461 -35.49 -1.44 6.83
CA ALA A 461 -36.85 -1.28 7.36
C ALA A 461 -36.91 -0.23 8.48
N ALA A 462 -35.88 -0.15 9.33
CA ALA A 462 -35.80 0.79 10.44
C ALA A 462 -35.58 2.25 10.01
N GLY A 463 -35.01 2.49 8.82
CA GLY A 463 -34.81 3.82 8.24
C GLY A 463 -36.11 4.53 7.80
N LYS A 464 -37.20 3.81 7.64
CA LYS A 464 -38.52 4.35 7.30
C LYS A 464 -39.27 4.96 8.49
N ALA A 465 -38.78 4.79 9.72
CA ALA A 465 -39.51 5.24 10.91
C ALA A 465 -39.17 6.66 11.37
N LYS A 466 -38.37 7.42 10.63
CA LYS A 466 -38.01 8.83 10.92
C LYS A 466 -38.18 9.72 9.68
N GLY A 467 -39.28 9.67 9.03
CA GLY A 467 -39.71 10.59 8.00
C GLY A 467 -41.05 11.17 8.37
#